data_b4f542a3e527dd3ca0ebad765fe90ce7
#
_entry.id   b4f542a3e527dd3ca0ebad765fe90ce7
#
_cell.length_a   1.000
_cell.length_b   1.000
_cell.length_c   1.000
_cell.angle_alpha   90.00
_cell.angle_beta   90.00
_cell.angle_gamma   90.00
#
_symmetry.space_group_name_H-M   'P 1'
#
loop_
_entity.id
_entity.type
_entity.pdbx_description
1 polymer ?
#
loop_
_entity_poly.entity_id
_entity_poly.type
_entity_poly.pdbx_seq_one_letter_code
_entity_poly.pdbx_strand_id
1 'polypeptide(L)'
;MSVRSYLDGAVFAERRTGAGTGPATPLLAMHGWGRDRSDMVRFVGDRDALIPDMPGFGASPAPPDAWGAADYARVVAEMLEADGAAPYVVVGHSFGGRVAAALAAERPDLVAGVVFLGVPLVPLAPAGRPAFTYRAARALHRWKLLPEASMERMRQRYGSADYKAAQGVMRGVLVRLVAEDYSPYLARIDAPVAFCWGARDTTVPTEVATRAAALTPHVVGIDIVDDAGHDVMFDAPERARAAVDKVIAAAGHS
;
A
#
# COMPACT_ATOMS: atom_id res chain seq x y z
N MET A 1 -3.30 18.54 -15.86
CA MET A 1 -2.92 18.15 -14.47
C MET A 1 -3.66 19.08 -13.50
N SER A 2 -4.46 18.54 -12.61
CA SER A 2 -5.13 19.35 -11.57
C SER A 2 -5.20 18.55 -10.27
N VAL A 3 -4.84 19.19 -9.18
CA VAL A 3 -5.12 18.65 -7.84
C VAL A 3 -6.56 18.97 -7.51
N ARG A 4 -7.32 17.95 -7.13
CA ARG A 4 -8.72 18.06 -6.74
C ARG A 4 -8.89 17.67 -5.28
N SER A 5 -9.89 18.25 -4.66
CA SER A 5 -10.36 17.86 -3.33
C SER A 5 -11.54 16.92 -3.47
N TYR A 6 -11.54 15.84 -2.75
CA TYR A 6 -12.61 14.85 -2.66
C TYR A 6 -13.12 14.75 -1.23
N LEU A 7 -14.38 14.32 -1.07
CA LEU A 7 -15.00 14.03 0.23
C LEU A 7 -14.88 15.21 1.22
N ASP A 8 -15.29 16.39 0.75
CA ASP A 8 -15.26 17.64 1.54
C ASP A 8 -13.88 18.01 2.11
N GLY A 9 -12.81 17.68 1.38
CA GLY A 9 -11.44 17.97 1.78
C GLY A 9 -10.75 16.85 2.56
N ALA A 10 -11.36 15.68 2.69
CA ALA A 10 -10.73 14.55 3.36
C ALA A 10 -9.60 13.91 2.55
N VAL A 11 -9.65 14.02 1.20
CA VAL A 11 -8.61 13.51 0.30
C VAL A 11 -8.29 14.53 -0.77
N PHE A 12 -7.00 14.79 -0.97
CA PHE A 12 -6.49 15.55 -2.11
C PHE A 12 -5.81 14.60 -3.08
N ALA A 13 -6.17 14.67 -4.36
CA ALA A 13 -5.60 13.79 -5.37
C ALA A 13 -5.26 14.57 -6.66
N GLU A 14 -4.20 14.18 -7.34
CA GLU A 14 -3.91 14.64 -8.69
C GLU A 14 -4.64 13.76 -9.69
N ARG A 15 -5.47 14.38 -10.54
CA ARG A 15 -6.11 13.70 -11.67
C ARG A 15 -5.30 14.02 -12.94
N ARG A 16 -4.77 12.98 -13.56
CA ARG A 16 -4.07 13.03 -14.83
C ARG A 16 -4.93 12.40 -15.92
N THR A 17 -5.02 13.06 -17.04
CA THR A 17 -5.60 12.50 -18.25
C THR A 17 -4.45 12.08 -19.17
N GLY A 18 -4.39 10.82 -19.52
CA GLY A 18 -3.35 10.27 -20.38
C GLY A 18 -3.38 10.89 -21.78
N ALA A 19 -2.23 10.97 -22.41
CA ALA A 19 -2.09 11.47 -23.81
C ALA A 19 -2.56 10.47 -24.87
N GLY A 20 -2.99 9.26 -24.49
CA GLY A 20 -3.44 8.21 -25.41
C GLY A 20 -4.81 8.49 -26.01
N THR A 21 -5.04 8.06 -27.26
CA THR A 21 -6.26 8.29 -28.06
C THR A 21 -7.35 7.23 -27.87
N GLY A 22 -7.20 6.29 -26.92
CA GLY A 22 -8.15 5.20 -26.69
C GLY A 22 -8.63 5.12 -25.22
N PRO A 23 -9.71 4.35 -24.96
CA PRO A 23 -10.14 4.06 -23.60
C PRO A 23 -9.06 3.22 -22.90
N ALA A 24 -8.17 3.88 -22.19
CA ALA A 24 -7.19 3.21 -21.34
C ALA A 24 -7.79 3.03 -19.94
N THR A 25 -7.67 1.85 -19.38
CA THR A 25 -8.04 1.61 -17.98
C THR A 25 -7.23 2.56 -17.08
N PRO A 26 -7.88 3.45 -16.33
CA PRO A 26 -7.16 4.43 -15.52
C PRO A 26 -6.40 3.75 -14.37
N LEU A 27 -5.31 4.37 -13.93
CA LEU A 27 -4.54 3.91 -12.78
C LEU A 27 -5.02 4.62 -11.51
N LEU A 28 -5.15 3.87 -10.42
CA LEU A 28 -5.09 4.41 -9.07
C LEU A 28 -3.70 4.13 -8.53
N ALA A 29 -2.92 5.17 -8.19
CA ALA A 29 -1.55 4.99 -7.73
C ALA A 29 -1.34 5.54 -6.32
N MET A 30 -1.10 4.64 -5.35
CA MET A 30 -1.01 4.93 -3.92
C MET A 30 0.42 4.80 -3.39
N HIS A 31 0.89 5.86 -2.72
CA HIS A 31 2.26 5.99 -2.20
C HIS A 31 2.53 5.19 -0.92
N GLY A 32 3.81 5.09 -0.53
CA GLY A 32 4.28 4.47 0.69
C GLY A 32 4.07 5.34 1.94
N TRP A 33 4.32 4.77 3.12
CA TRP A 33 4.26 5.47 4.40
C TRP A 33 5.26 6.64 4.46
N GLY A 34 4.85 7.77 5.03
CA GLY A 34 5.68 8.97 5.17
C GLY A 34 5.99 9.70 3.86
N ARG A 35 5.32 9.32 2.78
CA ARG A 35 5.45 9.90 1.44
C ARG A 35 4.17 10.62 1.03
N ASP A 36 4.12 11.14 -0.17
CA ASP A 36 2.96 11.79 -0.76
C ASP A 36 2.79 11.39 -2.24
N ARG A 37 1.77 11.96 -2.90
CA ARG A 37 1.45 11.68 -4.29
C ARG A 37 2.60 11.95 -5.28
N SER A 38 3.57 12.82 -4.95
CA SER A 38 4.65 13.20 -5.88
C SER A 38 5.48 12.01 -6.35
N ASP A 39 5.66 11.00 -5.50
CA ASP A 39 6.34 9.77 -5.85
C ASP A 39 5.59 9.01 -6.95
N MET A 40 4.28 8.89 -6.80
CA MET A 40 3.46 8.16 -7.76
C MET A 40 3.23 8.97 -9.04
N VAL A 41 3.17 10.31 -8.96
CA VAL A 41 3.16 11.21 -10.11
C VAL A 41 4.40 10.98 -10.99
N ARG A 42 5.59 10.88 -10.38
CA ARG A 42 6.83 10.57 -11.08
C ARG A 42 6.82 9.17 -11.69
N PHE A 43 6.26 8.19 -10.97
CA PHE A 43 6.18 6.80 -11.45
C PHE A 43 5.24 6.62 -12.62
N VAL A 44 3.99 7.13 -12.54
CA VAL A 44 2.98 6.92 -13.59
C VAL A 44 3.30 7.64 -14.89
N GLY A 45 4.05 8.74 -14.85
CA GLY A 45 4.39 9.52 -16.04
C GLY A 45 3.13 10.14 -16.68
N ASP A 46 2.96 9.92 -17.99
CA ASP A 46 1.87 10.51 -18.79
C ASP A 46 0.63 9.60 -18.91
N ARG A 47 0.50 8.59 -18.05
CA ARG A 47 -0.65 7.69 -18.04
C ARG A 47 -1.87 8.35 -17.41
N ASP A 48 -3.07 7.89 -17.82
CA ASP A 48 -4.31 8.26 -17.13
C ASP A 48 -4.29 7.73 -15.70
N ALA A 49 -4.40 8.60 -14.71
CA ALA A 49 -4.25 8.21 -13.32
C ALA A 49 -4.96 9.14 -12.34
N LEU A 50 -5.44 8.56 -11.25
CA LEU A 50 -5.82 9.23 -10.02
C LEU A 50 -4.78 8.92 -8.94
N ILE A 51 -4.18 9.94 -8.36
CA ILE A 51 -3.01 9.82 -7.49
C ILE A 51 -3.28 10.60 -6.19
N PRO A 52 -3.78 9.93 -5.14
CA PRO A 52 -4.09 10.59 -3.87
C PRO A 52 -2.85 10.85 -3.03
N ASP A 53 -2.89 11.92 -2.26
CA ASP A 53 -2.27 11.94 -0.95
C ASP A 53 -3.16 11.13 -0.02
N MET A 54 -2.65 10.04 0.50
CA MET A 54 -3.43 9.22 1.44
C MET A 54 -3.71 10.00 2.73
N PRO A 55 -4.89 9.87 3.37
CA PRO A 55 -5.20 10.58 4.61
C PRO A 55 -4.08 10.49 5.65
N GLY A 56 -3.65 11.65 6.15
CA GLY A 56 -2.51 11.80 7.05
C GLY A 56 -1.18 12.11 6.36
N PHE A 57 -1.17 12.24 5.03
CA PHE A 57 0.04 12.53 4.24
C PHE A 57 -0.22 13.64 3.22
N GLY A 58 0.86 14.30 2.81
CA GLY A 58 0.80 15.37 1.81
C GLY A 58 -0.19 16.48 2.18
N ALA A 59 -1.15 16.76 1.32
CA ALA A 59 -2.20 17.75 1.53
C ALA A 59 -3.45 17.19 2.24
N SER A 60 -3.58 15.86 2.35
CA SER A 60 -4.74 15.23 2.97
C SER A 60 -4.64 15.24 4.50
N PRO A 61 -5.69 15.70 5.21
CA PRO A 61 -5.69 15.75 6.67
C PRO A 61 -5.55 14.34 7.27
N ALA A 62 -5.06 14.28 8.51
CA ALA A 62 -4.99 13.03 9.24
C ALA A 62 -6.40 12.47 9.52
N PRO A 63 -6.57 11.13 9.54
CA PRO A 63 -7.84 10.51 9.89
C PRO A 63 -8.22 10.84 11.34
N PRO A 64 -9.53 10.80 11.68
CA PRO A 64 -9.99 11.14 13.02
C PRO A 64 -9.54 10.10 14.07
N ASP A 65 -9.35 8.85 13.64
CA ASP A 65 -9.00 7.71 14.49
C ASP A 65 -7.82 6.91 13.91
N ALA A 66 -7.33 5.93 14.67
CA ALA A 66 -6.29 5.01 14.21
C ALA A 66 -6.86 4.01 13.19
N TRP A 67 -6.85 4.37 11.93
CA TRP A 67 -7.35 3.55 10.82
C TRP A 67 -6.47 2.34 10.53
N GLY A 68 -7.11 1.24 10.10
CA GLY A 68 -6.48 0.11 9.42
C GLY A 68 -6.66 0.18 7.91
N ALA A 69 -6.18 -0.85 7.19
CA ALA A 69 -6.24 -0.86 5.73
C ALA A 69 -7.68 -0.82 5.18
N ALA A 70 -8.64 -1.48 5.83
CA ALA A 70 -10.05 -1.43 5.42
C ALA A 70 -10.67 -0.02 5.56
N ASP A 71 -10.29 0.74 6.60
CA ASP A 71 -10.79 2.11 6.76
C ASP A 71 -10.27 3.02 5.64
N TYR A 72 -8.97 2.89 5.29
CA TYR A 72 -8.39 3.58 4.13
C TYR A 72 -9.03 3.15 2.82
N ALA A 73 -9.23 1.84 2.62
CA ALA A 73 -9.84 1.29 1.41
C ALA A 73 -11.27 1.84 1.19
N ARG A 74 -12.05 1.98 2.26
CA ARG A 74 -13.39 2.58 2.20
C ARG A 74 -13.35 4.02 1.70
N VAL A 75 -12.47 4.87 2.27
CA VAL A 75 -12.33 6.27 1.84
C VAL A 75 -11.80 6.38 0.41
N VAL A 76 -10.89 5.50 0.02
CA VAL A 76 -10.41 5.42 -1.36
C VAL A 76 -11.54 5.01 -2.30
N ALA A 77 -12.37 4.03 -1.94
CA ALA A 77 -13.53 3.62 -2.73
C ALA A 77 -14.52 4.78 -2.94
N GLU A 78 -14.86 5.51 -1.89
CA GLU A 78 -15.71 6.72 -1.97
C GLU A 78 -15.10 7.80 -2.90
N MET A 79 -13.77 7.98 -2.86
CA MET A 79 -13.05 8.88 -3.77
C MET A 79 -13.15 8.41 -5.23
N LEU A 80 -13.00 7.09 -5.51
CA LEU A 80 -13.13 6.53 -6.85
C LEU A 80 -14.55 6.67 -7.40
N GLU A 81 -15.55 6.45 -6.58
CA GLU A 81 -16.96 6.68 -6.93
C GLU A 81 -17.22 8.16 -7.30
N ALA A 82 -16.63 9.08 -6.54
CA ALA A 82 -16.74 10.52 -6.81
C ALA A 82 -15.98 10.95 -8.08
N ASP A 83 -14.87 10.28 -8.44
CA ASP A 83 -14.15 10.52 -9.71
C ASP A 83 -14.90 9.99 -10.93
N GLY A 84 -15.70 8.93 -10.76
CA GLY A 84 -16.61 8.39 -11.77
C GLY A 84 -15.95 7.60 -12.90
N ALA A 85 -14.64 7.36 -12.85
CA ALA A 85 -13.90 6.54 -13.82
C ALA A 85 -13.57 5.18 -13.17
N ALA A 86 -14.36 4.17 -13.38
CA ALA A 86 -14.11 2.82 -12.86
C ALA A 86 -14.32 1.78 -13.97
N PRO A 87 -13.71 0.59 -13.87
CA PRO A 87 -12.75 0.14 -12.84
C PRO A 87 -11.30 0.61 -13.08
N TYR A 88 -10.49 0.62 -12.03
CA TYR A 88 -9.09 1.04 -12.06
C TYR A 88 -8.10 -0.14 -12.01
N VAL A 89 -6.94 -0.01 -12.64
CA VAL A 89 -5.76 -0.80 -12.25
C VAL A 89 -5.09 -0.09 -11.07
N VAL A 90 -5.05 -0.78 -9.94
CA VAL A 90 -4.57 -0.24 -8.67
C VAL A 90 -3.09 -0.56 -8.48
N VAL A 91 -2.25 0.47 -8.34
CA VAL A 91 -0.83 0.33 -8.06
C VAL A 91 -0.56 0.81 -6.64
N GLY A 92 -0.05 -0.05 -5.79
CA GLY A 92 0.26 0.30 -4.40
C GLY A 92 1.71 0.02 -4.05
N HIS A 93 2.42 1.06 -3.56
CA HIS A 93 3.74 0.92 -2.99
C HIS A 93 3.66 0.79 -1.48
N SER A 94 4.30 -0.24 -0.91
CA SER A 94 4.44 -0.43 0.54
C SER A 94 3.11 -0.25 1.29
N PHE A 95 2.90 0.83 2.04
CA PHE A 95 1.65 1.16 2.71
C PHE A 95 0.45 1.22 1.74
N GLY A 96 0.59 1.90 0.60
CA GLY A 96 -0.47 1.99 -0.40
C GLY A 96 -0.88 0.62 -0.95
N GLY A 97 0.03 -0.35 -0.99
CA GLY A 97 -0.27 -1.72 -1.39
C GLY A 97 -1.10 -2.49 -0.36
N ARG A 98 -0.96 -2.21 0.94
CA ARG A 98 -1.84 -2.77 1.97
C ARG A 98 -3.28 -2.32 1.78
N VAL A 99 -3.45 -1.03 1.46
CA VAL A 99 -4.77 -0.46 1.14
C VAL A 99 -5.31 -1.05 -0.16
N ALA A 100 -4.45 -1.24 -1.18
CA ALA A 100 -4.82 -1.87 -2.44
C ALA A 100 -5.36 -3.30 -2.25
N ALA A 101 -4.74 -4.08 -1.36
CA ALA A 101 -5.21 -5.43 -1.05
C ALA A 101 -6.61 -5.43 -0.44
N ALA A 102 -6.87 -4.54 0.53
CA ALA A 102 -8.19 -4.40 1.14
C ALA A 102 -9.22 -3.89 0.12
N LEU A 103 -8.89 -2.86 -0.67
CA LEU A 103 -9.77 -2.29 -1.70
C LEU A 103 -10.19 -3.34 -2.73
N ALA A 104 -9.23 -4.09 -3.28
CA ALA A 104 -9.51 -5.08 -4.32
C ALA A 104 -10.37 -6.25 -3.80
N ALA A 105 -10.21 -6.63 -2.53
CA ALA A 105 -10.99 -7.69 -1.92
C ALA A 105 -12.41 -7.26 -1.50
N GLU A 106 -12.60 -5.98 -1.14
CA GLU A 106 -13.87 -5.46 -0.62
C GLU A 106 -14.71 -4.76 -1.70
N ARG A 107 -14.06 -4.22 -2.74
CA ARG A 107 -14.69 -3.50 -3.84
C ARG A 107 -14.17 -3.97 -5.21
N PRO A 108 -14.39 -5.26 -5.55
CA PRO A 108 -13.95 -5.80 -6.85
C PRO A 108 -14.58 -5.07 -8.05
N ASP A 109 -15.73 -4.44 -7.86
CA ASP A 109 -16.40 -3.60 -8.87
C ASP A 109 -15.59 -2.36 -9.29
N LEU A 110 -14.71 -1.87 -8.44
CA LEU A 110 -13.85 -0.71 -8.69
C LEU A 110 -12.44 -1.06 -9.18
N VAL A 111 -12.07 -2.36 -9.17
CA VAL A 111 -10.69 -2.80 -9.40
C VAL A 111 -10.59 -3.75 -10.59
N ALA A 112 -9.97 -3.29 -11.67
CA ALA A 112 -9.69 -4.09 -12.87
C ALA A 112 -8.43 -4.96 -12.71
N GLY A 113 -7.51 -4.60 -11.82
CA GLY A 113 -6.28 -5.34 -11.55
C GLY A 113 -5.44 -4.68 -10.47
N VAL A 114 -4.43 -5.39 -9.95
CA VAL A 114 -3.58 -4.89 -8.85
C VAL A 114 -2.10 -5.11 -9.15
N VAL A 115 -1.29 -4.09 -8.85
CA VAL A 115 0.18 -4.18 -8.87
C VAL A 115 0.73 -3.85 -7.49
N PHE A 116 1.42 -4.79 -6.89
CA PHE A 116 2.09 -4.64 -5.60
C PHE A 116 3.57 -4.34 -5.78
N LEU A 117 4.04 -3.20 -5.24
CA LEU A 117 5.42 -2.75 -5.27
C LEU A 117 6.00 -2.75 -3.85
N GLY A 118 6.82 -3.75 -3.49
CA GLY A 118 7.48 -3.82 -2.18
C GLY A 118 6.51 -3.83 -0.97
N VAL A 119 5.42 -4.60 -0.99
CA VAL A 119 4.32 -4.51 -0.02
C VAL A 119 4.40 -5.58 1.07
N PRO A 120 4.38 -5.24 2.37
CA PRO A 120 4.37 -6.21 3.46
C PRO A 120 2.97 -6.84 3.65
N LEU A 121 2.63 -7.82 2.81
CA LEU A 121 1.31 -8.43 2.66
C LEU A 121 1.07 -9.64 3.57
N VAL A 122 2.12 -10.34 3.93
CA VAL A 122 2.02 -11.55 4.77
C VAL A 122 3.00 -11.46 5.93
N PRO A 123 2.61 -11.93 7.12
CA PRO A 123 3.54 -11.96 8.23
C PRO A 123 4.67 -12.96 7.96
N LEU A 124 5.91 -12.51 8.03
CA LEU A 124 7.06 -13.38 8.11
C LEU A 124 7.36 -13.71 9.57
N ALA A 125 7.86 -14.91 9.82
CA ALA A 125 8.46 -15.18 11.11
C ALA A 125 9.59 -14.15 11.32
N PRO A 126 9.68 -13.49 12.50
CA PRO A 126 10.69 -12.48 12.75
C PRO A 126 12.09 -13.02 12.43
N ALA A 127 12.80 -12.38 11.52
CA ALA A 127 14.21 -12.63 11.28
C ALA A 127 14.99 -12.17 12.53
N GLY A 128 15.17 -13.07 13.47
CA GLY A 128 15.72 -12.78 14.80
C GLY A 128 14.62 -12.68 15.88
N ARG A 129 14.95 -13.21 17.06
CA ARG A 129 14.04 -13.08 18.21
C ARG A 129 14.10 -11.64 18.69
N PRO A 130 12.96 -10.90 18.74
CA PRO A 130 12.93 -9.60 19.43
C PRO A 130 13.58 -9.76 20.80
N ALA A 131 14.32 -8.75 21.25
CA ALA A 131 14.99 -8.80 22.56
C ALA A 131 14.02 -9.38 23.60
N PHE A 132 14.48 -10.35 24.40
CA PHE A 132 13.63 -11.05 25.37
C PHE A 132 12.84 -10.04 26.24
N THR A 133 13.48 -8.92 26.58
CA THR A 133 12.88 -7.81 27.32
C THR A 133 11.68 -7.20 26.60
N TYR A 134 11.73 -7.04 25.28
CA TYR A 134 10.61 -6.50 24.49
C TYR A 134 9.45 -7.49 24.37
N ARG A 135 9.75 -8.80 24.22
CA ARG A 135 8.72 -9.86 24.22
C ARG A 135 8.02 -9.97 25.56
N ALA A 136 8.79 -9.94 26.66
CA ALA A 136 8.24 -9.95 28.01
C ALA A 136 7.39 -8.70 28.27
N ALA A 137 7.84 -7.52 27.87
CA ALA A 137 7.08 -6.28 27.99
C ALA A 137 5.76 -6.32 27.21
N ARG A 138 5.75 -6.84 25.96
CA ARG A 138 4.51 -7.05 25.19
C ARG A 138 3.55 -8.02 25.87
N ALA A 139 4.05 -9.11 26.42
CA ALA A 139 3.23 -10.08 27.15
C ALA A 139 2.61 -9.43 28.39
N LEU A 140 3.40 -8.75 29.22
CA LEU A 140 2.93 -8.04 30.41
C LEU A 140 1.93 -6.93 30.06
N HIS A 141 2.17 -6.18 28.99
CA HIS A 141 1.25 -5.15 28.54
C HIS A 141 -0.10 -5.74 28.09
N ARG A 142 -0.10 -6.85 27.34
CA ARG A 142 -1.32 -7.59 26.95
C ARG A 142 -2.15 -8.04 28.15
N TRP A 143 -1.48 -8.40 29.24
CA TRP A 143 -2.12 -8.76 30.52
C TRP A 143 -2.44 -7.54 31.41
N LYS A 144 -2.27 -6.30 30.88
CA LYS A 144 -2.45 -5.03 31.62
C LYS A 144 -1.55 -4.88 32.86
N LEU A 145 -0.46 -5.65 32.93
CA LEU A 145 0.52 -5.61 34.02
C LEU A 145 1.66 -4.61 33.75
N LEU A 146 1.76 -4.06 32.53
CA LEU A 146 2.72 -3.02 32.17
C LEU A 146 1.97 -1.77 31.70
N PRO A 147 2.23 -0.58 32.34
CA PRO A 147 1.63 0.68 31.92
C PRO A 147 1.99 1.04 30.47
N GLU A 148 1.07 1.68 29.74
CA GLU A 148 1.28 2.13 28.36
C GLU A 148 2.55 2.98 28.20
N ALA A 149 2.80 3.90 29.15
CA ALA A 149 4.01 4.74 29.14
C ALA A 149 5.32 3.94 29.13
N SER A 150 5.34 2.77 29.77
CA SER A 150 6.51 1.89 29.76
C SER A 150 6.64 1.14 28.45
N MET A 151 5.51 0.70 27.88
CA MET A 151 5.48 0.07 26.57
C MET A 151 5.89 1.07 25.49
N GLU A 152 5.45 2.32 25.59
CA GLU A 152 5.83 3.39 24.66
C GLU A 152 7.34 3.68 24.69
N ARG A 153 7.96 3.74 25.87
CA ARG A 153 9.43 3.86 25.99
C ARG A 153 10.17 2.72 25.30
N MET A 154 9.64 1.50 25.38
CA MET A 154 10.21 0.33 24.70
C MET A 154 10.05 0.45 23.17
N ARG A 155 8.88 0.89 22.68
CA ARG A 155 8.64 1.14 21.27
C ARG A 155 9.56 2.24 20.72
N GLN A 156 9.76 3.33 21.48
CA GLN A 156 10.71 4.39 21.11
C GLN A 156 12.14 3.87 21.00
N ARG A 157 12.53 2.97 21.88
CA ARG A 157 13.89 2.40 21.86
C ARG A 157 14.12 1.42 20.72
N TYR A 158 13.13 0.55 20.42
CA TYR A 158 13.25 -0.58 19.50
C TYR A 158 12.40 -0.43 18.23
N GLY A 159 11.58 0.61 18.12
CA GLY A 159 10.72 0.87 16.97
C GLY A 159 11.47 1.30 15.72
N SER A 160 10.84 1.10 14.57
CA SER A 160 11.35 1.57 13.27
C SER A 160 11.48 3.09 13.22
N ALA A 161 12.18 3.60 12.20
CA ALA A 161 12.27 5.04 11.92
C ALA A 161 10.86 5.65 11.74
N ASP A 162 9.99 4.96 11.02
CA ASP A 162 8.59 5.37 10.79
C ASP A 162 7.81 5.51 12.09
N TYR A 163 7.97 4.55 13.02
CA TYR A 163 7.32 4.63 14.33
C TYR A 163 7.78 5.84 15.15
N LYS A 164 9.08 6.15 15.09
CA LYS A 164 9.65 7.30 15.79
C LYS A 164 9.20 8.64 15.19
N ALA A 165 9.07 8.69 13.87
CA ALA A 165 8.63 9.87 13.14
C ALA A 165 7.11 10.10 13.26
N ALA A 166 6.30 9.03 13.35
CA ALA A 166 4.85 9.14 13.45
C ALA A 166 4.40 9.82 14.75
N GLN A 167 3.44 10.74 14.64
CA GLN A 167 2.90 11.51 15.77
C GLN A 167 1.37 11.41 15.83
N GLY A 168 0.80 11.71 16.99
CA GLY A 168 -0.64 11.77 17.18
C GLY A 168 -1.34 10.49 16.72
N VAL A 169 -2.45 10.64 16.03
CA VAL A 169 -3.27 9.54 15.49
C VAL A 169 -2.50 8.67 14.52
N MET A 170 -1.57 9.24 13.72
CA MET A 170 -0.79 8.50 12.72
C MET A 170 0.11 7.43 13.36
N ARG A 171 0.56 7.61 14.59
CA ARG A 171 1.27 6.55 15.31
C ARG A 171 0.35 5.35 15.60
N GLY A 172 -0.89 5.60 15.98
CA GLY A 172 -1.90 4.56 16.16
C GLY A 172 -2.21 3.83 14.85
N VAL A 173 -2.35 4.58 13.75
CA VAL A 173 -2.51 4.05 12.38
C VAL A 173 -1.37 3.10 12.03
N LEU A 174 -0.11 3.53 12.19
CA LEU A 174 1.06 2.70 11.87
C LEU A 174 1.06 1.39 12.69
N VAL A 175 0.79 1.49 13.99
CA VAL A 175 0.75 0.31 14.89
C VAL A 175 -0.32 -0.68 14.43
N ARG A 176 -1.50 -0.20 14.04
CA ARG A 176 -2.60 -1.02 13.54
C ARG A 176 -2.23 -1.70 12.23
N LEU A 177 -1.77 -0.93 11.23
CA LEU A 177 -1.38 -1.44 9.91
C LEU A 177 -0.26 -2.49 9.98
N VAL A 178 0.73 -2.31 10.86
CA VAL A 178 1.83 -3.28 11.03
C VAL A 178 1.36 -4.56 11.73
N ALA A 179 0.29 -4.49 12.52
CA ALA A 179 -0.27 -5.64 13.22
C ALA A 179 -1.27 -6.46 12.38
N GLU A 180 -1.75 -5.91 11.26
CA GLU A 180 -2.72 -6.56 10.38
C GLU A 180 -2.07 -7.68 9.55
N ASP A 181 -2.85 -8.72 9.26
CA ASP A 181 -2.55 -9.79 8.31
C ASP A 181 -3.40 -9.59 7.05
N TYR A 182 -2.75 -9.44 5.91
CA TYR A 182 -3.43 -9.18 4.63
C TYR A 182 -3.70 -10.47 3.84
N SER A 183 -3.28 -11.63 4.33
CA SER A 183 -3.52 -12.94 3.68
C SER A 183 -5.01 -13.18 3.35
N PRO A 184 -5.99 -12.83 4.22
CA PRO A 184 -7.40 -13.02 3.89
C PRO A 184 -7.91 -12.12 2.75
N TYR A 185 -7.29 -10.95 2.54
CA TYR A 185 -7.62 -10.10 1.40
C TYR A 185 -7.09 -10.71 0.10
N LEU A 186 -5.81 -11.14 0.08
CA LEU A 186 -5.18 -11.74 -1.10
C LEU A 186 -5.98 -12.89 -1.68
N ALA A 187 -6.51 -13.76 -0.82
CA ALA A 187 -7.32 -14.91 -1.23
C ALA A 187 -8.66 -14.55 -1.89
N ARG A 188 -9.10 -13.29 -1.77
CA ARG A 188 -10.38 -12.79 -2.31
C ARG A 188 -10.21 -11.83 -3.50
N ILE A 189 -8.98 -11.61 -3.97
CA ILE A 189 -8.74 -10.77 -5.14
C ILE A 189 -8.97 -11.59 -6.41
N ASP A 190 -10.08 -11.35 -7.09
CA ASP A 190 -10.44 -12.02 -8.35
C ASP A 190 -9.82 -11.35 -9.58
N ALA A 191 -9.32 -10.12 -9.45
CA ALA A 191 -8.68 -9.39 -10.53
C ALA A 191 -7.24 -9.89 -10.78
N PRO A 192 -6.67 -9.67 -12.01
CA PRO A 192 -5.26 -9.97 -12.29
C PRO A 192 -4.30 -9.24 -11.35
N VAL A 193 -3.31 -9.94 -10.81
CA VAL A 193 -2.33 -9.40 -9.87
C VAL A 193 -0.90 -9.58 -10.35
N ALA A 194 -0.10 -8.52 -10.28
CA ALA A 194 1.34 -8.61 -10.45
C ALA A 194 2.09 -8.13 -9.20
N PHE A 195 3.25 -8.74 -8.95
CA PHE A 195 4.17 -8.38 -7.88
C PHE A 195 5.48 -7.91 -8.51
N CYS A 196 6.00 -6.75 -8.08
CA CYS A 196 7.31 -6.27 -8.48
C CYS A 196 8.09 -5.85 -7.24
N TRP A 197 9.30 -6.40 -7.10
CA TRP A 197 10.11 -6.30 -5.89
C TRP A 197 11.59 -6.09 -6.20
N GLY A 198 12.27 -5.36 -5.33
CA GLY A 198 13.73 -5.32 -5.35
C GLY A 198 14.34 -6.50 -4.60
N ALA A 199 15.34 -7.17 -5.19
CA ALA A 199 16.06 -8.26 -4.54
C ALA A 199 16.87 -7.77 -3.32
N ARG A 200 17.20 -6.47 -3.28
CA ARG A 200 17.91 -5.82 -2.17
C ARG A 200 16.98 -5.11 -1.19
N ASP A 201 15.68 -5.37 -1.24
CA ASP A 201 14.74 -4.78 -0.29
C ASP A 201 14.99 -5.31 1.13
N THR A 202 15.54 -4.45 1.98
CA THR A 202 15.81 -4.76 3.39
C THR A 202 14.62 -4.44 4.30
N THR A 203 13.60 -3.76 3.78
CA THR A 203 12.39 -3.41 4.50
C THR A 203 11.34 -4.53 4.40
N VAL A 204 11.14 -5.03 3.18
CA VAL A 204 10.20 -6.12 2.89
C VAL A 204 10.91 -7.19 2.06
N PRO A 205 11.34 -8.30 2.68
CA PRO A 205 12.05 -9.35 1.97
C PRO A 205 11.23 -9.96 0.82
N THR A 206 11.90 -10.37 -0.26
CA THR A 206 11.28 -10.95 -1.46
C THR A 206 10.43 -12.20 -1.18
N GLU A 207 10.70 -12.89 -0.07
CA GLU A 207 9.89 -14.02 0.40
C GLU A 207 8.42 -13.61 0.61
N VAL A 208 8.15 -12.35 0.97
CA VAL A 208 6.77 -11.82 1.08
C VAL A 208 6.06 -11.88 -0.26
N ALA A 209 6.71 -11.47 -1.35
CA ALA A 209 6.12 -11.54 -2.70
C ALA A 209 5.75 -12.97 -3.09
N THR A 210 6.66 -13.91 -2.89
CA THR A 210 6.44 -15.33 -3.21
C THR A 210 5.29 -15.93 -2.38
N ARG A 211 5.25 -15.66 -1.08
CA ARG A 211 4.18 -16.15 -0.21
C ARG A 211 2.83 -15.48 -0.51
N ALA A 212 2.82 -14.18 -0.77
CA ALA A 212 1.62 -13.47 -1.15
C ALA A 212 1.06 -13.97 -2.48
N ALA A 213 1.91 -14.18 -3.47
CA ALA A 213 1.52 -14.75 -4.76
C ALA A 213 0.90 -16.14 -4.63
N ALA A 214 1.41 -16.98 -3.74
CA ALA A 214 0.86 -18.32 -3.50
C ALA A 214 -0.56 -18.30 -2.88
N LEU A 215 -0.97 -17.17 -2.30
CA LEU A 215 -2.31 -16.97 -1.72
C LEU A 215 -3.28 -16.25 -2.67
N THR A 216 -2.77 -15.72 -3.79
CA THR A 216 -3.53 -14.89 -4.72
C THR A 216 -4.01 -15.74 -5.91
N PRO A 217 -5.32 -15.79 -6.23
CA PRO A 217 -5.86 -16.67 -7.27
C PRO A 217 -5.34 -16.38 -8.68
N HIS A 218 -5.23 -15.11 -9.09
CA HIS A 218 -4.95 -14.71 -10.46
C HIS A 218 -3.65 -13.92 -10.59
N VAL A 219 -2.52 -14.58 -10.38
CA VAL A 219 -1.19 -13.96 -10.52
C VAL A 219 -0.74 -13.98 -11.98
N VAL A 220 -0.54 -12.79 -12.58
CA VAL A 220 -0.06 -12.62 -13.96
C VAL A 220 1.45 -12.35 -14.05
N GLY A 221 2.11 -12.11 -12.93
CA GLY A 221 3.56 -11.95 -12.90
C GLY A 221 4.13 -11.73 -11.49
N ILE A 222 5.34 -12.27 -11.30
CA ILE A 222 6.21 -11.96 -10.16
C ILE A 222 7.54 -11.53 -10.76
N ASP A 223 7.96 -10.31 -10.47
CA ASP A 223 9.21 -9.73 -10.95
C ASP A 223 10.10 -9.34 -9.78
N ILE A 224 11.23 -10.02 -9.62
CA ILE A 224 12.25 -9.71 -8.63
C ILE A 224 13.43 -9.08 -9.37
N VAL A 225 13.74 -7.83 -9.04
CA VAL A 225 14.74 -7.03 -9.73
C VAL A 225 16.03 -7.02 -8.92
N ASP A 226 17.10 -7.60 -9.46
CA ASP A 226 18.35 -7.89 -8.74
C ASP A 226 19.01 -6.66 -8.10
N ASP A 227 19.00 -5.52 -8.78
CA ASP A 227 19.69 -4.30 -8.36
C ASP A 227 18.79 -3.26 -7.66
N ALA A 228 17.52 -3.58 -7.44
CA ALA A 228 16.55 -2.69 -6.81
C ALA A 228 16.40 -2.95 -5.31
N GLY A 229 16.12 -1.89 -4.56
CA GLY A 229 15.74 -1.91 -3.14
C GLY A 229 14.23 -1.82 -2.92
N HIS A 230 13.84 -1.21 -1.78
CA HIS A 230 12.42 -1.05 -1.42
C HIS A 230 11.64 -0.16 -2.38
N ASP A 231 12.29 0.86 -2.92
CA ASP A 231 11.69 1.83 -3.84
C ASP A 231 11.83 1.36 -5.32
N VAL A 232 11.40 0.12 -5.60
CA VAL A 232 11.55 -0.52 -6.92
C VAL A 232 11.00 0.33 -8.07
N MET A 233 10.00 1.16 -7.83
CA MET A 233 9.45 2.09 -8.83
C MET A 233 10.43 3.22 -9.24
N PHE A 234 11.47 3.47 -8.45
CA PHE A 234 12.53 4.44 -8.76
C PHE A 234 13.82 3.77 -9.19
N ASP A 235 14.17 2.64 -8.58
CA ASP A 235 15.37 1.90 -8.88
C ASP A 235 15.29 1.19 -10.25
N ALA A 236 14.09 0.70 -10.60
CA ALA A 236 13.81 -0.02 -11.83
C ALA A 236 12.44 0.37 -12.44
N PRO A 237 12.23 1.65 -12.81
CA PRO A 237 10.92 2.15 -13.22
C PRO A 237 10.33 1.42 -14.42
N GLU A 238 11.16 0.98 -15.35
CA GLU A 238 10.69 0.23 -16.54
C GLU A 238 10.12 -1.14 -16.17
N ARG A 239 10.78 -1.84 -15.23
CA ARG A 239 10.31 -3.14 -14.74
C ARG A 239 8.98 -3.00 -13.99
N ALA A 240 8.89 -2.02 -13.10
CA ALA A 240 7.68 -1.73 -12.36
C ALA A 240 6.52 -1.30 -13.30
N ARG A 241 6.80 -0.50 -14.35
CA ARG A 241 5.80 -0.14 -15.37
C ARG A 241 5.40 -1.33 -16.22
N ALA A 242 6.32 -2.23 -16.57
CA ALA A 242 6.00 -3.46 -17.29
C ALA A 242 5.07 -4.38 -16.49
N ALA A 243 5.17 -4.41 -15.17
CA ALA A 243 4.20 -5.11 -14.33
C ALA A 243 2.79 -4.49 -14.42
N VAL A 244 2.69 -3.15 -14.49
CA VAL A 244 1.41 -2.45 -14.74
C VAL A 244 0.85 -2.83 -16.12
N ASP A 245 1.68 -2.82 -17.16
CA ASP A 245 1.23 -3.14 -18.52
C ASP A 245 0.73 -4.60 -18.65
N LYS A 246 1.37 -5.54 -17.95
CA LYS A 246 0.89 -6.94 -17.88
C LYS A 246 -0.49 -7.04 -17.24
N VAL A 247 -0.74 -6.30 -16.17
CA VAL A 247 -2.04 -6.30 -15.48
C VAL A 247 -3.11 -5.65 -16.36
N ILE A 248 -2.82 -4.52 -17.02
CA ILE A 248 -3.74 -3.87 -17.95
C ILE A 248 -4.10 -4.83 -19.09
N ALA A 249 -3.12 -5.50 -19.69
CA ALA A 249 -3.36 -6.47 -20.76
C ALA A 249 -4.25 -7.64 -20.30
N ALA A 250 -4.01 -8.17 -19.12
CA ALA A 250 -4.82 -9.25 -18.56
C ALA A 250 -6.25 -8.82 -18.23
N ALA A 251 -6.44 -7.60 -17.69
CA ALA A 251 -7.75 -7.04 -17.37
C ALA A 251 -8.61 -6.76 -18.61
N GLY A 252 -8.00 -6.44 -19.76
CA GLY A 252 -8.72 -6.21 -21.02
C GLY A 252 -9.20 -7.48 -21.73
N HIS A 253 -8.87 -8.66 -21.21
CA HIS A 253 -9.26 -9.97 -21.76
C HIS A 253 -10.30 -10.70 -20.87
N SER A 254 -10.73 -10.08 -19.78
CA SER A 254 -11.74 -10.57 -18.84
C SER A 254 -13.05 -9.82 -19.09
#